data_c6699a83e9bdeb71606502cdfb68c4ac
#
_entry.id   c6699a83e9bdeb71606502cdfb68c4ac
#
_cell.length_a   1.000
_cell.length_b   1.000
_cell.length_c   1.000
_cell.angle_alpha   90.00
_cell.angle_beta   90.00
_cell.angle_gamma   90.00
#
_symmetry.space_group_name_H-M   'P 1'
#
loop_
_entity.id
_entity.type
_entity.pdbx_description
1 polymer ?
#
loop_
_entity_poly.entity_id
_entity_poly.type
_entity_poly.pdbx_seq_one_letter_code
_entity_poly.pdbx_strand_id
1 'polypeptide(L)'
;MNPKDSLSRRQWIGSAMIGSAMAGTAAASMAAQSAPSGPTPAAGFPGVIGRTAADSKPSQLGAVKAKAGSPNIVYIVLDDTGFSDIHCYGSEVSTPNIDALAAGGLQYTCFHTKAICSPTRASLLTGRNSHSVGMKELAGDDQGYPHSRGRVTPAAATVAQMLGANGYSTMGVGKWHLVPASDMKASGSREHWPLQKGFDRWYGFLSGWTDQYHPDLVEDNHAVQRPDRPDYHFSVDITGKAIEMISDKQAADPQKPFFLYMAFGATHAPVQVPKRYIDKYVSTFEKGWDRIREERYRRQLQMGVIPPNTELPPRNPGDPAWNSLSEE
;
A
#
# COMPACT_ATOMS: atom_id res chain seq x y z
N MET A 1 -55.85 -10.87 -12.97
CA MET A 1 -55.97 -10.13 -14.24
C MET A 1 -54.58 -9.66 -14.61
N ASN A 2 -54.22 -9.97 -15.79
CA ASN A 2 -53.00 -10.18 -16.55
C ASN A 2 -51.85 -9.13 -16.36
N PRO A 3 -50.64 -9.62 -16.33
CA PRO A 3 -49.44 -8.82 -16.52
C PRO A 3 -49.03 -8.81 -17.99
N LYS A 4 -48.65 -7.69 -18.53
CA LYS A 4 -47.78 -7.52 -19.72
C LYS A 4 -47.77 -6.05 -20.09
N ASP A 5 -46.56 -5.47 -19.89
CA ASP A 5 -45.95 -4.63 -20.92
C ASP A 5 -44.52 -4.29 -20.45
N SER A 6 -43.62 -5.16 -20.81
CA SER A 6 -42.18 -4.93 -20.76
C SER A 6 -41.76 -4.24 -22.07
N LEU A 7 -41.44 -2.97 -22.03
CA LEU A 7 -40.80 -2.29 -23.15
C LEU A 7 -39.30 -2.66 -23.20
N SER A 8 -38.91 -3.31 -24.30
CA SER A 8 -37.57 -3.80 -24.58
C SER A 8 -36.58 -2.67 -24.93
N ARG A 9 -35.35 -2.85 -24.44
CA ARG A 9 -34.16 -2.01 -24.70
C ARG A 9 -33.60 -2.15 -26.13
N ARG A 10 -34.43 -1.97 -27.19
CA ARG A 10 -33.95 -2.06 -28.58
C ARG A 10 -34.65 -1.07 -29.50
N GLN A 11 -34.56 0.25 -29.20
CA GLN A 11 -34.96 1.27 -30.18
C GLN A 11 -34.27 2.60 -29.88
N TRP A 12 -32.96 2.66 -30.03
CA TRP A 12 -32.22 3.92 -30.18
C TRP A 12 -30.98 3.74 -31.06
N ILE A 13 -31.18 3.29 -32.30
CA ILE A 13 -30.19 3.45 -33.38
C ILE A 13 -30.99 3.62 -34.67
N GLY A 14 -30.90 4.78 -35.28
CA GLY A 14 -31.37 4.97 -36.65
C GLY A 14 -31.91 6.35 -36.91
N SER A 15 -31.12 7.14 -37.56
CA SER A 15 -31.47 8.15 -38.54
C SER A 15 -30.63 9.41 -38.41
N ALA A 16 -29.66 9.54 -39.25
CA ALA A 16 -29.41 10.73 -40.06
C ALA A 16 -28.23 10.43 -41.03
N MET A 17 -28.56 9.95 -42.18
CA MET A 17 -27.76 10.13 -43.42
C MET A 17 -28.51 11.09 -44.33
N ILE A 18 -27.73 11.85 -45.08
CA ILE A 18 -27.97 12.51 -46.35
C ILE A 18 -27.78 14.02 -46.29
N GLY A 19 -26.81 14.48 -47.04
CA GLY A 19 -26.67 15.90 -47.40
C GLY A 19 -25.35 16.24 -48.13
N SER A 20 -25.28 15.92 -49.41
CA SER A 20 -24.73 16.70 -50.54
C SER A 20 -23.24 17.08 -50.61
N ALA A 21 -22.60 16.53 -51.59
CA ALA A 21 -21.34 16.95 -52.22
C ALA A 21 -21.43 18.37 -52.82
N MET A 22 -20.45 19.18 -52.51
CA MET A 22 -20.06 20.33 -53.35
C MET A 22 -18.56 20.28 -53.55
N ALA A 23 -18.15 20.13 -54.80
CA ALA A 23 -16.77 20.18 -55.24
C ALA A 23 -16.28 21.67 -55.16
N GLY A 24 -15.26 21.86 -54.35
CA GLY A 24 -14.47 23.09 -54.34
C GLY A 24 -13.01 22.75 -54.55
N THR A 25 -12.49 23.07 -55.71
CA THR A 25 -11.08 23.02 -56.08
C THR A 25 -10.32 24.04 -55.26
N ALA A 26 -9.64 23.63 -54.20
CA ALA A 26 -8.66 24.44 -53.50
C ALA A 26 -7.28 23.97 -53.90
N ALA A 27 -6.50 24.83 -54.56
CA ALA A 27 -5.10 24.61 -54.88
C ALA A 27 -4.29 24.38 -53.63
N ALA A 28 -3.70 23.21 -53.52
CA ALA A 28 -2.79 22.89 -52.46
C ALA A 28 -1.47 23.65 -52.65
N SER A 29 -1.29 24.69 -51.86
CA SER A 29 0.03 25.30 -51.64
C SER A 29 0.88 24.28 -50.87
N MET A 30 1.81 23.64 -51.52
CA MET A 30 2.88 22.85 -50.90
C MET A 30 3.81 23.82 -50.16
N ALA A 31 3.53 24.08 -48.89
CA ALA A 31 4.51 24.66 -48.01
C ALA A 31 5.66 23.63 -47.87
N ALA A 32 6.82 23.99 -48.37
CA ALA A 32 8.05 23.23 -48.16
C ALA A 32 8.27 23.03 -46.62
N GLN A 33 8.07 21.83 -46.17
CA GLN A 33 8.52 21.45 -44.83
C GLN A 33 10.02 21.57 -44.79
N SER A 34 10.56 22.57 -44.12
CA SER A 34 11.94 22.66 -43.76
C SER A 34 12.33 21.41 -42.99
N ALA A 35 13.36 20.70 -43.49
CA ALA A 35 13.94 19.55 -42.80
C ALA A 35 14.29 19.94 -41.36
N PRO A 36 14.07 19.06 -40.38
CA PRO A 36 14.40 19.35 -39.00
C PRO A 36 15.90 19.59 -38.90
N SER A 37 16.26 20.81 -38.53
CA SER A 37 17.63 21.20 -38.23
C SER A 37 18.12 20.46 -36.98
N GLY A 38 19.03 19.53 -37.14
CA GLY A 38 19.90 18.96 -36.11
C GLY A 38 19.19 18.22 -34.94
N PRO A 39 19.89 17.35 -34.26
CA PRO A 39 19.33 16.66 -33.09
C PRO A 39 18.94 17.70 -32.03
N THR A 40 17.68 17.71 -31.67
CA THR A 40 17.16 18.48 -30.53
C THR A 40 18.05 18.12 -29.33
N PRO A 41 18.67 19.09 -28.62
CA PRO A 41 19.40 18.78 -27.40
C PRO A 41 18.50 18.00 -26.47
N ALA A 42 18.96 16.85 -25.98
CA ALA A 42 18.22 16.11 -24.97
C ALA A 42 17.93 17.07 -23.81
N ALA A 43 16.66 17.36 -23.58
CA ALA A 43 16.26 18.25 -22.50
C ALA A 43 16.82 17.70 -21.19
N GLY A 44 17.80 18.38 -20.59
CA GLY A 44 18.32 18.04 -19.30
C GLY A 44 19.81 17.80 -19.14
N PHE A 45 20.63 17.87 -20.21
CA PHE A 45 22.08 17.82 -20.02
C PHE A 45 22.66 19.24 -19.83
N PRO A 46 23.09 19.63 -18.60
CA PRO A 46 23.56 20.98 -18.30
C PRO A 46 25.04 21.23 -18.71
N GLY A 47 25.67 20.24 -19.32
CA GLY A 47 27.01 20.39 -19.89
C GLY A 47 27.01 20.86 -21.35
N VAL A 48 28.18 20.89 -21.96
CA VAL A 48 28.34 21.20 -23.38
C VAL A 48 28.92 19.98 -24.09
N ILE A 49 28.24 19.49 -25.12
CA ILE A 49 28.74 18.46 -26.03
C ILE A 49 29.26 19.16 -27.25
N GLY A 50 30.61 19.33 -27.33
CA GLY A 50 31.30 19.89 -28.47
C GLY A 50 31.70 18.85 -29.51
N ARG A 51 32.31 19.29 -30.60
CA ARG A 51 32.85 18.37 -31.63
C ARG A 51 34.10 17.62 -31.18
N THR A 52 34.83 18.17 -30.22
CA THR A 52 36.04 17.58 -29.65
C THR A 52 35.95 17.56 -28.14
N ALA A 53 36.80 16.80 -27.48
CA ALA A 53 36.90 16.80 -26.02
C ALA A 53 37.26 18.17 -25.45
N ALA A 54 38.08 18.96 -26.19
CA ALA A 54 38.48 20.30 -25.78
C ALA A 54 37.31 21.30 -25.81
N ASP A 55 36.34 21.09 -26.69
CA ASP A 55 35.17 21.96 -26.84
C ASP A 55 34.02 21.49 -25.94
N SER A 56 34.18 20.36 -25.27
CA SER A 56 33.14 19.76 -24.42
C SER A 56 33.32 20.17 -22.95
N LYS A 57 32.25 20.44 -22.26
CA LYS A 57 32.23 20.68 -20.81
C LYS A 57 31.36 19.63 -20.13
N PRO A 58 31.96 18.73 -19.31
CA PRO A 58 31.19 17.76 -18.58
C PRO A 58 30.31 18.48 -17.57
N SER A 59 29.08 18.01 -17.44
CA SER A 59 28.22 18.37 -16.32
C SER A 59 28.28 17.25 -15.29
N GLN A 60 28.59 17.60 -14.06
CA GLN A 60 28.41 16.71 -12.95
C GLN A 60 26.94 16.79 -12.53
N LEU A 61 26.16 15.76 -12.87
CA LEU A 61 24.86 15.55 -12.29
C LEU A 61 25.11 15.21 -10.82
N GLY A 62 25.03 16.21 -9.95
CA GLY A 62 25.08 15.98 -8.50
C GLY A 62 23.92 15.06 -8.11
N ALA A 63 24.17 14.05 -7.28
CA ALA A 63 23.11 13.26 -6.68
C ALA A 63 22.13 14.18 -5.95
N VAL A 64 20.83 13.96 -6.16
CA VAL A 64 19.80 14.70 -5.41
C VAL A 64 19.99 14.38 -3.93
N LYS A 65 20.13 15.42 -3.11
CA LYS A 65 20.27 15.30 -1.66
C LYS A 65 19.02 15.85 -0.98
N ALA A 66 18.57 15.16 0.04
CA ALA A 66 17.52 15.68 0.89
C ALA A 66 17.99 16.97 1.61
N LYS A 67 17.04 17.83 1.95
CA LYS A 67 17.33 19.04 2.74
C LYS A 67 17.97 18.64 4.08
N ALA A 68 18.99 19.36 4.51
CA ALA A 68 19.61 19.13 5.81
C ALA A 68 18.54 19.17 6.93
N GLY A 69 18.61 18.22 7.85
CA GLY A 69 17.64 18.08 8.94
C GLY A 69 16.31 17.44 8.54
N SER A 70 16.19 16.91 7.33
CA SER A 70 15.00 16.10 6.95
C SER A 70 14.87 14.87 7.86
N PRO A 71 13.67 14.61 8.44
CA PRO A 71 13.48 13.50 9.37
C PRO A 71 13.44 12.15 8.65
N ASN A 72 13.78 11.08 9.35
CA ASN A 72 13.43 9.74 8.93
C ASN A 72 11.91 9.53 9.05
N ILE A 73 11.35 8.74 8.15
CA ILE A 73 9.91 8.45 8.11
C ILE A 73 9.72 6.94 8.16
N VAL A 74 8.90 6.48 9.12
CA VAL A 74 8.58 5.06 9.27
C VAL A 74 7.06 4.89 9.27
N TYR A 75 6.56 4.08 8.34
CA TYR A 75 5.18 3.61 8.35
C TYR A 75 5.16 2.19 8.89
N ILE A 76 4.47 1.98 10.02
CA ILE A 76 4.17 0.64 10.55
C ILE A 76 2.70 0.35 10.26
N VAL A 77 2.44 -0.65 9.45
CA VAL A 77 1.09 -1.02 9.00
C VAL A 77 0.78 -2.42 9.49
N LEU A 78 -0.25 -2.55 10.29
CA LEU A 78 -0.82 -3.82 10.71
C LEU A 78 -1.96 -4.20 9.78
N ASP A 79 -2.13 -5.49 9.52
CA ASP A 79 -3.15 -6.00 8.59
C ASP A 79 -4.35 -6.57 9.35
N ASP A 80 -5.56 -6.18 8.99
CA ASP A 80 -6.79 -6.57 9.66
C ASP A 80 -6.81 -6.30 11.18
N THR A 81 -6.19 -5.20 11.61
CA THR A 81 -6.17 -4.77 13.02
C THR A 81 -7.20 -3.66 13.21
N GLY A 82 -8.17 -3.91 14.08
CA GLY A 82 -9.24 -2.96 14.38
C GLY A 82 -8.81 -1.84 15.31
N PHE A 83 -9.63 -0.77 15.35
CA PHE A 83 -9.41 0.41 16.20
C PHE A 83 -9.11 0.05 17.64
N SER A 84 -9.83 -0.91 18.20
CA SER A 84 -9.74 -1.28 19.62
C SER A 84 -8.80 -2.46 19.90
N ASP A 85 -7.99 -2.90 18.95
CA ASP A 85 -7.12 -4.08 19.13
C ASP A 85 -5.75 -3.72 19.70
N ILE A 86 -5.45 -2.42 19.86
CA ILE A 86 -4.22 -1.88 20.43
C ILE A 86 -4.52 -1.30 21.81
N HIS A 87 -3.63 -1.52 22.79
CA HIS A 87 -3.87 -1.19 24.20
C HIS A 87 -4.16 0.29 24.42
N CYS A 88 -3.43 1.22 23.78
CA CYS A 88 -3.71 2.64 23.88
C CYS A 88 -5.10 3.07 23.34
N TYR A 89 -5.83 2.17 22.69
CA TYR A 89 -7.22 2.35 22.28
C TYR A 89 -8.20 1.46 23.06
N GLY A 90 -7.76 0.90 24.18
CA GLY A 90 -8.61 0.18 25.12
C GLY A 90 -8.56 -1.34 25.02
N SER A 91 -7.67 -1.94 24.21
CA SER A 91 -7.48 -3.39 24.18
C SER A 91 -6.98 -3.95 25.52
N GLU A 92 -7.33 -5.17 25.81
CA GLU A 92 -6.74 -5.99 26.87
C GLU A 92 -5.39 -6.61 26.47
N VAL A 93 -5.03 -6.54 25.17
CA VAL A 93 -3.74 -6.99 24.65
C VAL A 93 -2.68 -5.92 24.89
N SER A 94 -1.64 -6.26 25.62
CA SER A 94 -0.54 -5.35 25.96
C SER A 94 0.31 -5.03 24.73
N THR A 95 0.44 -3.74 24.40
CA THR A 95 1.26 -3.23 23.30
C THR A 95 2.20 -2.10 23.77
N PRO A 96 3.13 -2.37 24.72
CA PRO A 96 3.85 -1.33 25.45
C PRO A 96 4.68 -0.40 24.58
N ASN A 97 5.24 -0.90 23.46
CA ASN A 97 6.02 -0.06 22.55
C ASN A 97 5.13 0.88 21.73
N ILE A 98 3.93 0.40 21.31
CA ILE A 98 2.95 1.25 20.60
C ILE A 98 2.35 2.27 21.59
N ASP A 99 2.09 1.86 22.82
CA ASP A 99 1.60 2.74 23.88
C ASP A 99 2.61 3.87 24.18
N ALA A 100 3.91 3.57 24.20
CA ALA A 100 4.96 4.56 24.35
C ALA A 100 5.00 5.56 23.18
N LEU A 101 4.77 5.12 21.95
CA LEU A 101 4.63 6.00 20.78
C LEU A 101 3.40 6.89 20.91
N ALA A 102 2.28 6.33 21.32
CA ALA A 102 1.04 7.10 21.55
C ALA A 102 1.22 8.17 22.64
N ALA A 103 1.89 7.82 23.74
CA ALA A 103 2.15 8.75 24.85
C ALA A 103 3.11 9.89 24.46
N GLY A 104 4.02 9.67 23.52
CA GLY A 104 4.98 10.65 23.03
C GLY A 104 4.56 11.38 21.75
N GLY A 105 3.39 11.06 21.20
CA GLY A 105 2.96 11.53 19.89
C GLY A 105 1.49 11.95 19.82
N LEU A 106 0.92 11.86 18.61
CA LEU A 106 -0.49 12.12 18.34
C LEU A 106 -1.25 10.81 18.27
N GLN A 107 -2.36 10.71 18.98
CA GLN A 107 -3.27 9.60 18.94
C GLN A 107 -4.57 10.03 18.25
N TYR A 108 -4.84 9.49 17.06
CA TYR A 108 -6.05 9.81 16.31
C TYR A 108 -7.21 8.91 16.75
N THR A 109 -8.34 9.51 17.11
CA THR A 109 -9.58 8.80 17.46
C THR A 109 -10.58 8.75 16.30
N CYS A 110 -10.30 9.48 15.21
CA CYS A 110 -11.11 9.52 14.01
C CYS A 110 -10.23 9.30 12.77
N PHE A 111 -9.63 8.11 12.67
CA PHE A 111 -8.79 7.69 11.55
C PHE A 111 -9.46 6.55 10.79
N HIS A 112 -9.70 6.76 9.50
CA HIS A 112 -10.40 5.80 8.66
C HIS A 112 -9.50 5.30 7.53
N THR A 113 -9.53 4.00 7.28
CA THR A 113 -8.93 3.36 6.12
C THR A 113 -10.00 3.04 5.07
N LYS A 114 -9.61 2.41 3.97
CA LYS A 114 -10.57 1.75 3.08
C LYS A 114 -11.03 0.42 3.70
N ALA A 115 -12.13 -0.13 3.18
CA ALA A 115 -12.74 -1.34 3.72
C ALA A 115 -11.86 -2.61 3.61
N ILE A 116 -10.92 -2.63 2.66
CA ILE A 116 -10.05 -3.78 2.38
C ILE A 116 -8.61 -3.35 2.11
N CYS A 117 -7.68 -4.33 2.11
CA CYS A 117 -6.24 -4.11 2.14
C CYS A 117 -5.66 -3.40 0.90
N SER A 118 -5.89 -3.86 -0.34
CA SER A 118 -5.29 -3.21 -1.52
C SER A 118 -5.73 -1.76 -1.71
N PRO A 119 -7.02 -1.39 -1.61
CA PRO A 119 -7.46 0.00 -1.62
C PRO A 119 -6.85 0.86 -0.51
N THR A 120 -6.73 0.31 0.71
CA THR A 120 -6.07 1.00 1.83
C THR A 120 -4.60 1.27 1.53
N ARG A 121 -3.85 0.25 1.06
CA ARG A 121 -2.42 0.36 0.73
C ARG A 121 -2.19 1.32 -0.43
N ALA A 122 -3.02 1.27 -1.47
CA ALA A 122 -2.97 2.22 -2.57
C ALA A 122 -3.20 3.66 -2.10
N SER A 123 -4.20 3.89 -1.24
CA SER A 123 -4.46 5.21 -0.68
C SER A 123 -3.33 5.70 0.21
N LEU A 124 -2.81 4.84 1.09
CA LEU A 124 -1.71 5.15 2.01
C LEU A 124 -0.43 5.55 1.26
N LEU A 125 -0.08 4.77 0.22
CA LEU A 125 1.15 4.98 -0.52
C LEU A 125 1.07 6.08 -1.58
N THR A 126 -0.14 6.52 -1.99
CA THR A 126 -0.28 7.58 -3.00
C THR A 126 -0.82 8.89 -2.43
N GLY A 127 -1.34 8.89 -1.20
CA GLY A 127 -2.05 10.03 -0.62
C GLY A 127 -3.36 10.37 -1.34
N ARG A 128 -3.90 9.45 -2.16
CA ARG A 128 -5.09 9.67 -2.99
C ARG A 128 -6.19 8.67 -2.66
N ASN A 129 -7.41 9.00 -3.03
CA ASN A 129 -8.50 8.04 -2.98
C ASN A 129 -8.18 6.84 -3.90
N SER A 130 -8.36 5.62 -3.41
CA SER A 130 -8.05 4.39 -4.13
C SER A 130 -8.74 4.29 -5.50
N HIS A 131 -9.98 4.79 -5.62
CA HIS A 131 -10.69 4.83 -6.90
C HIS A 131 -10.00 5.75 -7.93
N SER A 132 -9.43 6.87 -7.49
CA SER A 132 -8.72 7.80 -8.40
C SER A 132 -7.38 7.24 -8.89
N VAL A 133 -6.88 6.18 -8.26
CA VAL A 133 -5.62 5.52 -8.64
C VAL A 133 -5.81 4.11 -9.21
N GLY A 134 -7.06 3.74 -9.56
CA GLY A 134 -7.36 2.47 -10.22
C GLY A 134 -7.52 1.26 -9.28
N MET A 135 -7.57 1.47 -7.95
CA MET A 135 -7.61 0.41 -6.95
C MET A 135 -8.92 0.48 -6.14
N LYS A 136 -10.06 0.31 -6.81
CA LYS A 136 -11.37 0.21 -6.15
C LYS A 136 -11.50 -1.08 -5.34
N GLU A 137 -11.07 -2.21 -5.93
CA GLU A 137 -11.13 -3.56 -5.39
C GLU A 137 -9.72 -4.09 -5.08
N LEU A 138 -9.59 -5.39 -4.87
CA LEU A 138 -8.31 -6.06 -4.62
C LEU A 138 -7.36 -5.97 -5.82
N ALA A 139 -6.08 -6.12 -5.55
CA ALA A 139 -5.06 -6.16 -6.59
C ALA A 139 -5.35 -7.30 -7.58
N GLY A 140 -5.35 -6.97 -8.87
CA GLY A 140 -5.66 -7.91 -9.95
C GLY A 140 -7.15 -8.02 -10.31
N ASP A 141 -8.05 -7.42 -9.55
CA ASP A 141 -9.47 -7.37 -9.88
C ASP A 141 -9.73 -6.22 -10.88
N ASP A 142 -9.52 -6.50 -12.16
CA ASP A 142 -9.69 -5.54 -13.25
C ASP A 142 -11.10 -5.65 -13.84
N GLN A 143 -11.94 -4.68 -13.51
CA GLN A 143 -13.31 -4.56 -14.03
C GLN A 143 -13.40 -3.77 -15.35
N GLY A 144 -12.27 -3.40 -15.96
CA GLY A 144 -12.21 -2.67 -17.22
C GLY A 144 -12.45 -1.16 -17.13
N TYR A 145 -12.67 -0.62 -15.93
CA TYR A 145 -12.90 0.83 -15.71
C TYR A 145 -11.66 1.51 -15.09
N PRO A 146 -11.44 2.80 -15.37
CA PRO A 146 -10.26 3.53 -14.85
C PRO A 146 -10.10 3.46 -13.34
N HIS A 147 -11.19 3.44 -12.58
CA HIS A 147 -11.19 3.39 -11.11
C HIS A 147 -11.05 1.97 -10.53
N SER A 148 -11.18 0.93 -11.36
CA SER A 148 -11.14 -0.49 -10.97
C SER A 148 -10.29 -1.29 -11.94
N ARG A 149 -8.97 -1.05 -11.90
CA ARG A 149 -7.96 -1.73 -12.72
C ARG A 149 -7.18 -2.77 -11.94
N GLY A 150 -7.41 -2.89 -10.62
CA GLY A 150 -6.67 -3.79 -9.74
C GLY A 150 -5.17 -3.52 -9.68
N ARG A 151 -4.74 -2.31 -10.03
CA ARG A 151 -3.36 -1.85 -10.03
C ARG A 151 -3.30 -0.32 -9.94
N VAL A 152 -2.26 0.18 -9.30
CA VAL A 152 -2.04 1.63 -9.19
C VAL A 152 -1.64 2.19 -10.54
N THR A 153 -2.40 3.19 -11.01
CA THR A 153 -2.14 3.85 -12.29
C THR A 153 -0.75 4.51 -12.34
N PRO A 154 -0.05 4.48 -13.49
CA PRO A 154 1.22 5.20 -13.65
C PRO A 154 1.11 6.73 -13.45
N ALA A 155 -0.09 7.28 -13.57
CA ALA A 155 -0.34 8.71 -13.32
C ALA A 155 -0.32 9.11 -11.84
N ALA A 156 -0.15 8.16 -10.92
CA ALA A 156 -0.07 8.41 -9.48
C ALA A 156 1.29 7.97 -8.95
N ALA A 157 2.10 8.92 -8.51
CA ALA A 157 3.34 8.63 -7.81
C ALA A 157 3.06 8.10 -6.40
N THR A 158 3.89 7.17 -5.95
CA THR A 158 3.89 6.72 -4.55
C THR A 158 4.73 7.67 -3.67
N VAL A 159 4.50 7.62 -2.37
CA VAL A 159 5.33 8.34 -1.39
C VAL A 159 6.80 7.92 -1.49
N ALA A 160 7.09 6.65 -1.79
CA ALA A 160 8.45 6.16 -2.01
C ALA A 160 9.10 6.83 -3.24
N GLN A 161 8.39 6.92 -4.38
CA GLN A 161 8.87 7.65 -5.56
C GLN A 161 9.11 9.12 -5.27
N MET A 162 8.19 9.78 -4.57
CA MET A 162 8.33 11.20 -4.21
C MET A 162 9.51 11.44 -3.28
N LEU A 163 9.68 10.62 -2.24
CA LEU A 163 10.77 10.76 -1.30
C LEU A 163 12.12 10.40 -1.92
N GLY A 164 12.20 9.32 -2.72
CA GLY A 164 13.39 8.96 -3.48
C GLY A 164 13.85 10.08 -4.41
N ALA A 165 12.91 10.71 -5.14
CA ALA A 165 13.19 11.87 -5.98
C ALA A 165 13.66 13.11 -5.19
N ASN A 166 13.45 13.13 -3.87
CA ASN A 166 13.89 14.16 -2.94
C ASN A 166 15.08 13.72 -2.06
N GLY A 167 15.81 12.69 -2.47
CA GLY A 167 17.08 12.28 -1.88
C GLY A 167 16.98 11.39 -0.65
N TYR A 168 15.83 10.78 -0.38
CA TYR A 168 15.68 9.75 0.66
C TYR A 168 16.17 8.38 0.16
N SER A 169 16.63 7.54 1.07
CA SER A 169 16.66 6.09 0.86
C SER A 169 15.27 5.52 1.15
N THR A 170 14.78 4.65 0.28
CA THR A 170 13.42 4.13 0.37
C THR A 170 13.44 2.63 0.53
N MET A 171 12.92 2.13 1.64
CA MET A 171 12.98 0.72 2.03
C MET A 171 11.60 0.21 2.39
N GLY A 172 11.31 -1.03 2.06
CA GLY A 172 10.05 -1.66 2.45
C GLY A 172 10.21 -3.11 2.83
N VAL A 173 9.42 -3.55 3.81
CA VAL A 173 9.36 -4.95 4.25
C VAL A 173 7.92 -5.38 4.49
N GLY A 174 7.63 -6.66 4.24
CA GLY A 174 6.36 -7.29 4.59
C GLY A 174 5.37 -7.44 3.43
N LYS A 175 4.10 -7.13 3.64
CA LYS A 175 3.01 -7.31 2.69
C LYS A 175 2.92 -6.17 1.67
N TRP A 176 2.93 -6.50 0.39
CA TRP A 176 2.73 -5.52 -0.68
C TRP A 176 1.27 -5.40 -1.13
N HIS A 177 0.72 -6.43 -1.69
CA HIS A 177 -0.68 -6.59 -2.15
C HIS A 177 -1.17 -5.51 -3.13
N LEU A 178 -0.28 -5.05 -4.03
CA LEU A 178 -0.60 -4.11 -5.11
C LEU A 178 -0.18 -4.64 -6.49
N VAL A 179 0.07 -5.95 -6.60
CA VAL A 179 0.47 -6.65 -7.83
C VAL A 179 -0.65 -7.59 -8.26
N PRO A 180 -1.10 -7.54 -9.53
CA PRO A 180 -1.96 -8.58 -10.10
C PRO A 180 -1.32 -9.97 -10.02
N ALA A 181 -2.11 -11.01 -9.79
CA ALA A 181 -1.61 -12.38 -9.66
C ALA A 181 -0.84 -12.87 -10.92
N SER A 182 -1.20 -12.38 -12.11
CA SER A 182 -0.47 -12.63 -13.35
C SER A 182 0.98 -12.17 -13.30
N ASP A 183 1.23 -11.06 -12.60
CA ASP A 183 2.53 -10.39 -12.54
C ASP A 183 3.42 -10.90 -11.40
N MET A 184 2.89 -11.75 -10.52
CA MET A 184 3.68 -12.42 -9.46
C MET A 184 4.47 -13.62 -9.98
N LYS A 185 4.12 -14.15 -11.16
CA LYS A 185 4.80 -15.29 -11.78
C LYS A 185 6.21 -14.92 -12.25
N ALA A 186 7.07 -15.92 -12.40
CA ALA A 186 8.45 -15.73 -12.87
C ALA A 186 8.54 -14.98 -14.21
N SER A 187 7.58 -15.22 -15.14
CA SER A 187 7.47 -14.56 -16.43
C SER A 187 6.60 -13.28 -16.44
N GLY A 188 6.02 -12.90 -15.29
CA GLY A 188 5.12 -11.75 -15.18
C GLY A 188 5.89 -10.42 -15.22
N SER A 189 5.15 -9.34 -15.48
CA SER A 189 5.69 -7.98 -15.42
C SER A 189 6.13 -7.62 -14.00
N ARG A 190 7.23 -6.88 -13.89
CA ARG A 190 7.67 -6.30 -12.61
C ARG A 190 7.14 -4.88 -12.39
N GLU A 191 6.38 -4.32 -13.33
CA GLU A 191 5.93 -2.91 -13.32
C GLU A 191 5.22 -2.50 -12.02
N HIS A 192 4.51 -3.44 -11.38
CA HIS A 192 3.75 -3.20 -10.15
C HIS A 192 4.46 -3.69 -8.88
N TRP A 193 5.69 -4.20 -8.99
CA TRP A 193 6.49 -4.62 -7.87
C TRP A 193 7.06 -3.42 -7.09
N PRO A 194 7.44 -3.59 -5.82
CA PRO A 194 7.84 -2.49 -4.97
C PRO A 194 8.98 -1.62 -5.53
N LEU A 195 10.01 -2.20 -6.13
CA LEU A 195 11.14 -1.43 -6.68
C LEU A 195 10.68 -0.49 -7.79
N GLN A 196 9.77 -0.93 -8.68
CA GLN A 196 9.22 -0.10 -9.75
C GLN A 196 8.20 0.94 -9.22
N LYS A 197 7.86 0.85 -7.95
CA LYS A 197 7.02 1.83 -7.23
C LYS A 197 7.84 2.71 -6.29
N GLY A 198 9.18 2.76 -6.50
CA GLY A 198 10.06 3.74 -5.88
C GLY A 198 10.79 3.28 -4.63
N PHE A 199 10.74 2.00 -4.28
CA PHE A 199 11.56 1.45 -3.22
C PHE A 199 12.95 1.07 -3.75
N ASP A 200 14.00 1.48 -3.05
CA ASP A 200 15.38 1.06 -3.34
C ASP A 200 15.60 -0.41 -2.95
N ARG A 201 14.97 -0.84 -1.87
CA ARG A 201 15.06 -2.20 -1.32
C ARG A 201 13.69 -2.69 -0.88
N TRP A 202 13.47 -3.97 -1.05
CA TRP A 202 12.25 -4.65 -0.63
C TRP A 202 12.55 -6.05 -0.10
N TYR A 203 11.85 -6.45 0.98
CA TYR A 203 11.82 -7.82 1.46
C TYR A 203 10.44 -8.20 1.99
N GLY A 204 9.81 -9.23 1.45
CA GLY A 204 8.48 -9.65 1.90
C GLY A 204 7.72 -10.45 0.85
N PHE A 205 6.39 -10.36 0.87
CA PHE A 205 5.54 -11.07 -0.06
C PHE A 205 4.63 -10.13 -0.87
N LEU A 206 4.21 -10.58 -2.05
CA LEU A 206 3.47 -9.75 -3.01
C LEU A 206 1.95 -9.94 -2.94
N SER A 207 1.51 -11.11 -2.49
CA SER A 207 0.12 -11.53 -2.44
C SER A 207 -0.68 -10.88 -1.30
N GLY A 208 -1.98 -11.22 -1.21
CA GLY A 208 -2.87 -10.70 -0.17
C GLY A 208 -2.64 -11.31 1.22
N TRP A 209 -2.03 -12.48 1.29
CA TRP A 209 -1.74 -13.20 2.53
C TRP A 209 -0.59 -14.19 2.31
N THR A 210 0.00 -14.67 3.38
CA THR A 210 1.04 -15.70 3.35
C THR A 210 1.04 -16.51 4.64
N ASP A 211 1.53 -17.73 4.60
CA ASP A 211 1.82 -18.51 5.79
C ASP A 211 2.92 -17.84 6.63
N GLN A 212 2.73 -17.72 7.95
CA GLN A 212 3.66 -17.01 8.82
C GLN A 212 4.94 -17.81 9.11
N TYR A 213 4.92 -19.13 8.90
CA TYR A 213 6.07 -20.01 9.07
C TYR A 213 6.71 -20.41 7.74
N HIS A 214 5.95 -20.38 6.64
CA HIS A 214 6.40 -20.77 5.29
C HIS A 214 5.95 -19.72 4.25
N PRO A 215 6.39 -18.46 4.37
CA PRO A 215 5.97 -17.40 3.45
C PRO A 215 6.58 -17.56 2.06
N ASP A 216 5.83 -17.09 1.05
CA ASP A 216 6.34 -16.89 -0.30
C ASP A 216 7.10 -15.57 -0.37
N LEU A 217 8.43 -15.62 -0.27
CA LEU A 217 9.26 -14.43 -0.14
C LEU A 217 9.85 -13.96 -1.46
N VAL A 218 9.93 -12.65 -1.56
CA VAL A 218 10.75 -11.96 -2.56
C VAL A 218 11.69 -10.97 -1.87
N GLU A 219 12.92 -10.89 -2.36
CA GLU A 219 13.85 -9.82 -2.03
C GLU A 219 14.13 -9.04 -3.30
N ASP A 220 13.90 -7.74 -3.24
CA ASP A 220 13.92 -6.84 -4.39
C ASP A 220 13.03 -7.37 -5.53
N ASN A 221 13.58 -7.89 -6.63
CA ASN A 221 12.84 -8.46 -7.75
C ASN A 221 13.00 -9.98 -7.91
N HIS A 222 13.46 -10.69 -6.87
CA HIS A 222 13.78 -12.11 -6.93
C HIS A 222 13.03 -12.88 -5.85
N ALA A 223 12.54 -14.08 -6.20
CA ALA A 223 12.05 -15.04 -5.21
C ALA A 223 13.22 -15.55 -4.35
N VAL A 224 13.02 -15.60 -3.05
CA VAL A 224 14.03 -16.09 -2.09
C VAL A 224 13.43 -17.12 -1.15
N GLN A 225 14.30 -17.97 -0.60
CA GLN A 225 13.89 -18.89 0.44
C GLN A 225 13.89 -18.21 1.80
N ARG A 226 12.96 -18.58 2.67
CA ARG A 226 13.01 -18.14 4.05
C ARG A 226 14.28 -18.63 4.75
N PRO A 227 14.78 -17.90 5.75
CA PRO A 227 15.88 -18.38 6.58
C PRO A 227 15.53 -19.72 7.24
N ASP A 228 16.47 -20.67 7.21
CA ASP A 228 16.31 -21.97 7.86
C ASP A 228 16.58 -21.84 9.37
N ARG A 229 15.53 -21.53 10.12
CA ARG A 229 15.56 -21.39 11.58
C ARG A 229 14.38 -22.15 12.20
N PRO A 230 14.61 -22.94 13.26
CA PRO A 230 13.54 -23.71 13.92
C PRO A 230 12.42 -22.83 14.50
N ASP A 231 12.75 -21.62 14.92
CA ASP A 231 11.85 -20.65 15.54
C ASP A 231 11.39 -19.55 14.56
N TYR A 232 11.48 -19.84 13.25
CA TYR A 232 11.11 -18.87 12.24
C TYR A 232 9.66 -18.41 12.39
N HIS A 233 9.46 -17.10 12.30
CA HIS A 233 8.16 -16.47 12.17
C HIS A 233 8.31 -15.19 11.33
N PHE A 234 7.44 -15.02 10.33
CA PHE A 234 7.55 -13.94 9.35
C PHE A 234 7.60 -12.55 9.99
N SER A 235 6.78 -12.27 11.00
CA SER A 235 6.80 -10.95 11.66
C SER A 235 8.15 -10.63 12.34
N VAL A 236 8.84 -11.66 12.87
CA VAL A 236 10.18 -11.50 13.44
C VAL A 236 11.21 -11.28 12.34
N ASP A 237 11.08 -12.03 11.26
CA ASP A 237 12.00 -11.99 10.12
C ASP A 237 12.00 -10.62 9.44
N ILE A 238 10.83 -10.08 9.08
CA ILE A 238 10.74 -8.74 8.46
C ILE A 238 11.24 -7.64 9.40
N THR A 239 11.08 -7.81 10.71
CA THR A 239 11.62 -6.85 11.69
C THR A 239 13.14 -6.87 11.68
N GLY A 240 13.74 -8.07 11.68
CA GLY A 240 15.20 -8.24 11.54
C GLY A 240 15.72 -7.62 10.24
N LYS A 241 15.04 -7.89 9.11
CA LYS A 241 15.40 -7.35 7.80
C LYS A 241 15.29 -5.82 7.75
N ALA A 242 14.26 -5.24 8.38
CA ALA A 242 14.13 -3.78 8.49
C ALA A 242 15.29 -3.15 9.26
N ILE A 243 15.70 -3.77 10.37
CA ILE A 243 16.86 -3.33 11.17
C ILE A 243 18.15 -3.43 10.35
N GLU A 244 18.35 -4.53 9.62
CA GLU A 244 19.48 -4.73 8.70
C GLU A 244 19.54 -3.59 7.67
N MET A 245 18.45 -3.33 6.95
CA MET A 245 18.38 -2.28 5.93
C MET A 245 18.67 -0.87 6.50
N ILE A 246 18.18 -0.56 7.71
CA ILE A 246 18.48 0.71 8.40
C ILE A 246 19.97 0.76 8.75
N SER A 247 20.55 -0.32 9.26
CA SER A 247 21.96 -0.40 9.66
C SER A 247 22.88 -0.24 8.45
N ASP A 248 22.59 -0.91 7.35
CA ASP A 248 23.34 -0.79 6.09
C ASP A 248 23.30 0.64 5.55
N LYS A 249 22.11 1.24 5.53
CA LYS A 249 21.94 2.65 5.13
C LYS A 249 22.74 3.57 6.06
N GLN A 250 22.68 3.35 7.37
CA GLN A 250 23.39 4.18 8.35
C GLN A 250 24.91 4.06 8.20
N ALA A 251 25.40 2.86 7.90
CA ALA A 251 26.83 2.64 7.64
C ALA A 251 27.31 3.30 6.33
N ALA A 252 26.47 3.28 5.28
CA ALA A 252 26.81 3.82 3.97
C ALA A 252 26.74 5.35 3.90
N ASP A 253 25.67 5.94 4.42
CA ASP A 253 25.45 7.39 4.45
C ASP A 253 24.58 7.78 5.66
N PRO A 254 25.20 8.09 6.82
CA PRO A 254 24.47 8.42 8.03
C PRO A 254 23.62 9.70 7.92
N GLN A 255 23.96 10.60 7.01
CA GLN A 255 23.25 11.88 6.84
C GLN A 255 22.04 11.79 5.89
N LYS A 256 21.97 10.76 5.07
CA LYS A 256 20.85 10.59 4.15
C LYS A 256 19.63 10.10 4.93
N PRO A 257 18.49 10.81 4.92
CA PRO A 257 17.28 10.34 5.57
C PRO A 257 16.71 9.14 4.85
N PHE A 258 15.87 8.37 5.56
CA PHE A 258 15.20 7.20 4.97
C PHE A 258 13.68 7.24 5.16
N PHE A 259 13.01 6.57 4.26
CA PHE A 259 11.61 6.15 4.38
C PHE A 259 11.58 4.63 4.50
N LEU A 260 10.95 4.13 5.55
CA LEU A 260 10.69 2.70 5.74
C LEU A 260 9.18 2.44 5.75
N TYR A 261 8.73 1.55 4.86
CA TYR A 261 7.39 0.98 4.86
C TYR A 261 7.46 -0.43 5.45
N MET A 262 7.02 -0.58 6.70
CA MET A 262 7.00 -1.84 7.43
C MET A 262 5.56 -2.35 7.54
N ALA A 263 5.18 -3.26 6.66
CA ALA A 263 3.82 -3.74 6.51
C ALA A 263 3.69 -5.20 6.96
N PHE A 264 3.19 -5.41 8.16
CA PHE A 264 2.97 -6.76 8.67
C PHE A 264 1.90 -7.51 7.86
N GLY A 265 2.04 -8.83 7.73
CA GLY A 265 0.97 -9.71 7.27
C GLY A 265 0.02 -10.11 8.41
N ALA A 266 0.45 -10.00 9.66
CA ALA A 266 -0.40 -10.18 10.83
C ALA A 266 -1.21 -8.87 11.07
N THR A 267 -2.44 -8.96 11.55
CA THR A 267 -3.16 -10.14 12.08
C THR A 267 -4.06 -10.85 11.05
N HIS A 268 -3.90 -10.60 9.77
CA HIS A 268 -4.67 -11.28 8.70
C HIS A 268 -4.52 -12.81 8.79
N ALA A 269 -5.53 -13.54 8.38
CA ALA A 269 -5.48 -15.00 8.27
C ALA A 269 -4.37 -15.45 7.26
N PRO A 270 -3.71 -16.60 7.50
CA PRO A 270 -3.89 -17.52 8.63
C PRO A 270 -3.38 -16.91 9.94
N VAL A 271 -4.18 -17.03 10.99
CA VAL A 271 -3.83 -16.50 12.32
C VAL A 271 -2.87 -17.49 12.99
N GLN A 272 -1.60 -17.35 12.68
CA GLN A 272 -0.52 -18.22 13.16
C GLN A 272 0.41 -17.44 14.07
N VAL A 273 0.63 -17.94 15.28
CA VAL A 273 1.50 -17.30 16.27
C VAL A 273 2.13 -18.37 17.17
N PRO A 274 3.39 -18.19 17.63
CA PRO A 274 4.01 -19.12 18.56
C PRO A 274 3.20 -19.28 19.85
N LYS A 275 3.04 -20.52 20.31
CA LYS A 275 2.21 -20.91 21.46
C LYS A 275 2.43 -20.05 22.71
N ARG A 276 3.68 -19.63 22.98
CA ARG A 276 4.00 -18.78 24.14
C ARG A 276 3.23 -17.45 24.18
N TYR A 277 2.81 -16.93 23.03
CA TYR A 277 1.99 -15.71 22.97
C TYR A 277 0.51 -16.02 23.21
N ILE A 278 0.02 -17.19 22.78
CA ILE A 278 -1.34 -17.66 23.07
C ILE A 278 -1.47 -17.86 24.58
N ASP A 279 -0.57 -18.63 25.18
CA ASP A 279 -0.59 -18.98 26.61
C ASP A 279 -0.63 -17.73 27.50
N LYS A 280 0.00 -16.65 27.08
CA LYS A 280 0.02 -15.38 27.81
C LYS A 280 -1.39 -14.80 28.03
N TYR A 281 -2.33 -15.07 27.15
CA TYR A 281 -3.64 -14.44 27.15
C TYR A 281 -4.81 -15.39 27.45
N VAL A 282 -4.56 -16.68 27.70
CA VAL A 282 -5.62 -17.66 28.01
C VAL A 282 -6.52 -17.14 29.14
N SER A 283 -5.97 -16.82 30.31
CA SER A 283 -6.73 -16.35 31.47
C SER A 283 -7.44 -15.01 31.21
N THR A 284 -6.93 -14.18 30.31
CA THR A 284 -7.55 -12.92 29.93
C THR A 284 -8.86 -13.17 29.14
N PHE A 285 -8.84 -14.15 28.23
CA PHE A 285 -9.95 -14.41 27.31
C PHE A 285 -10.92 -15.49 27.78
N GLU A 286 -10.60 -16.30 28.80
CA GLU A 286 -11.50 -17.31 29.42
C GLU A 286 -12.85 -16.72 29.86
N LYS A 287 -12.89 -15.45 30.22
CA LYS A 287 -14.13 -14.76 30.62
C LYS A 287 -15.09 -14.49 29.46
N GLY A 288 -14.69 -14.78 28.23
CA GLY A 288 -15.49 -14.72 27.02
C GLY A 288 -15.64 -13.34 26.39
N TRP A 289 -16.02 -13.33 25.13
CA TRP A 289 -16.08 -12.10 24.32
C TRP A 289 -17.14 -11.10 24.77
N ASP A 290 -18.28 -11.54 25.34
CA ASP A 290 -19.31 -10.62 25.80
C ASP A 290 -18.77 -9.73 26.93
N ARG A 291 -18.10 -10.32 27.91
CA ARG A 291 -17.50 -9.60 29.02
C ARG A 291 -16.28 -8.76 28.59
N ILE A 292 -15.44 -9.32 27.74
CA ILE A 292 -14.30 -8.57 27.16
C ILE A 292 -14.79 -7.31 26.44
N ARG A 293 -15.84 -7.44 25.62
CA ARG A 293 -16.44 -6.33 24.89
C ARG A 293 -16.96 -5.23 25.80
N GLU A 294 -17.66 -5.58 26.88
CA GLU A 294 -18.12 -4.61 27.87
C GLU A 294 -16.97 -3.92 28.62
N GLU A 295 -15.96 -4.68 29.04
CA GLU A 295 -14.81 -4.15 29.76
C GLU A 295 -13.99 -3.21 28.86
N ARG A 296 -13.80 -3.58 27.59
CA ARG A 296 -13.13 -2.75 26.59
C ARG A 296 -13.89 -1.45 26.35
N TYR A 297 -15.19 -1.51 26.16
CA TYR A 297 -16.05 -0.33 26.02
C TYR A 297 -15.94 0.62 27.21
N ARG A 298 -15.99 0.10 28.46
CA ARG A 298 -15.86 0.92 29.67
C ARG A 298 -14.47 1.59 29.72
N ARG A 299 -13.41 0.86 29.39
CA ARG A 299 -12.06 1.45 29.31
C ARG A 299 -11.98 2.55 28.25
N GLN A 300 -12.56 2.34 27.10
CA GLN A 300 -12.56 3.35 26.04
C GLN A 300 -13.25 4.65 26.44
N LEU A 301 -14.37 4.56 27.14
CA LEU A 301 -15.05 5.72 27.74
C LEU A 301 -14.15 6.43 28.77
N GLN A 302 -13.52 5.66 29.68
CA GLN A 302 -12.63 6.20 30.72
C GLN A 302 -11.39 6.87 30.12
N MET A 303 -10.84 6.33 29.06
CA MET A 303 -9.68 6.88 28.34
C MET A 303 -10.06 8.06 27.45
N GLY A 304 -11.34 8.30 27.18
CA GLY A 304 -11.81 9.34 26.27
C GLY A 304 -11.49 9.09 24.80
N VAL A 305 -11.20 7.85 24.42
CA VAL A 305 -10.92 7.48 23.01
C VAL A 305 -12.18 7.30 22.18
N ILE A 306 -13.34 7.20 22.84
CA ILE A 306 -14.67 7.27 22.24
C ILE A 306 -15.49 8.38 22.92
N PRO A 307 -16.47 9.00 22.24
CA PRO A 307 -17.32 10.02 22.84
C PRO A 307 -18.07 9.51 24.09
N PRO A 308 -18.30 10.36 25.11
CA PRO A 308 -18.91 9.93 26.36
C PRO A 308 -20.37 9.46 26.24
N ASN A 309 -21.04 9.85 25.17
CA ASN A 309 -22.41 9.44 24.83
C ASN A 309 -22.47 8.26 23.83
N THR A 310 -21.36 7.59 23.57
CA THR A 310 -21.35 6.39 22.74
C THR A 310 -22.13 5.28 23.46
N GLU A 311 -23.05 4.65 22.80
CA GLU A 311 -23.76 3.47 23.30
C GLU A 311 -23.09 2.19 22.81
N LEU A 312 -22.98 1.18 23.68
CA LEU A 312 -22.52 -0.13 23.26
C LEU A 312 -23.63 -0.80 22.45
N PRO A 313 -23.45 -1.02 21.13
CA PRO A 313 -24.49 -1.64 20.32
C PRO A 313 -24.80 -3.06 20.79
N PRO A 314 -25.95 -3.63 20.44
CA PRO A 314 -26.26 -5.04 20.75
C PRO A 314 -25.24 -5.96 20.04
N ARG A 315 -25.20 -7.23 20.45
CA ARG A 315 -24.44 -8.27 19.76
C ARG A 315 -24.96 -8.40 18.33
N ASN A 316 -24.05 -8.65 17.36
CA ASN A 316 -24.47 -8.84 15.99
C ASN A 316 -25.42 -10.04 15.87
N PRO A 317 -26.42 -9.96 14.98
CA PRO A 317 -27.24 -11.12 14.65
C PRO A 317 -26.36 -12.29 14.16
N GLY A 318 -26.55 -13.46 14.73
CA GLY A 318 -25.79 -14.66 14.40
C GLY A 318 -24.56 -14.92 15.28
N ASP A 319 -24.06 -13.95 16.03
CA ASP A 319 -23.01 -14.19 17.02
C ASP A 319 -23.61 -14.87 18.27
N PRO A 320 -23.18 -16.09 18.65
CA PRO A 320 -23.72 -16.76 19.85
C PRO A 320 -23.27 -16.02 21.10
N ALA A 321 -24.06 -16.14 22.19
CA ALA A 321 -23.59 -15.73 23.49
C ALA A 321 -22.45 -16.65 23.95
N TRP A 322 -21.42 -16.10 24.60
CA TRP A 322 -20.33 -16.93 25.13
C TRP A 322 -20.85 -18.10 25.97
N ASN A 323 -21.75 -17.83 26.88
CA ASN A 323 -22.34 -18.84 27.78
C ASN A 323 -23.27 -19.84 27.09
N SER A 324 -23.58 -19.66 25.80
CA SER A 324 -24.38 -20.62 25.02
C SER A 324 -23.53 -21.66 24.30
N LEU A 325 -22.20 -21.53 24.34
CA LEU A 325 -21.29 -22.49 23.75
C LEU A 325 -21.10 -23.72 24.63
N SER A 326 -20.78 -24.86 24.02
CA SER A 326 -20.34 -26.04 24.73
C SER A 326 -18.96 -25.82 25.37
N GLU A 327 -18.58 -26.65 26.32
CA GLU A 327 -17.24 -26.63 26.94
C GLU A 327 -16.14 -27.14 25.96
N GLU A 328 -16.53 -27.73 24.84
CA GLU A 328 -15.66 -28.11 23.74
C GLU A 328 -15.46 -26.92 22.78
#